data_e160629736a4b07af12a3022e84c3bd1
#
_entry.id   e160629736a4b07af12a3022e84c3bd1
#
_cell.length_a   1.000
_cell.length_b   1.000
_cell.length_c   1.000
_cell.angle_alpha   90.00
_cell.angle_beta   90.00
_cell.angle_gamma   90.00
#
_symmetry.space_group_name_H-M   'P 1'
#
loop_
_entity.id
_entity.type
_entity.pdbx_description
1 polymer ?
#
loop_
_entity_poly.entity_id
_entity_poly.type
_entity_poly.pdbx_seq_one_letter_code
_entity_poly.pdbx_strand_id
1 'polypeptide(L)'
;YSRLAHQLYEPHKFEGKNIARGFERILWGFFKKMILADWAAVFVDAIFDNPDQYSGLAIFGVLFYTVQLYADFSGGMDVVIGIASMFGIELDENFKRPFFSISITDFWHRWHITLGTWMKDYVFYPVTLSKWMGKFGKWGKKVFGKKTGRTLPICLANLIVFFVVGVWHGAAWK
;
A
#
# COMPACT_ATOMS: atom_id res chain seq x y z
N TYR A 1 7.37 13.48 5.20
CA TYR A 1 8.30 14.61 5.01
C TYR A 1 9.23 14.77 6.22
N SER A 2 8.70 14.90 7.43
CA SER A 2 9.46 15.17 8.65
C SER A 2 10.56 14.13 8.97
N ARG A 3 10.37 12.86 8.64
CA ARG A 3 11.36 11.80 8.86
C ARG A 3 12.46 11.75 7.82
N LEU A 4 12.19 12.13 6.59
CA LEU A 4 13.14 12.05 5.49
C LEU A 4 13.92 13.35 5.31
N ALA A 5 13.27 14.52 5.49
CA ALA A 5 13.86 15.81 5.17
C ALA A 5 15.18 16.07 5.94
N HIS A 6 15.21 15.79 7.25
CA HIS A 6 16.42 16.01 8.04
C HIS A 6 17.57 15.11 7.59
N GLN A 7 17.29 13.85 7.25
CA GLN A 7 18.32 12.94 6.76
C GLN A 7 18.97 13.40 5.45
N LEU A 8 18.23 14.10 4.57
CA LEU A 8 18.78 14.59 3.31
C LEU A 8 19.74 15.79 3.49
N TYR A 9 19.66 16.49 4.60
CA TYR A 9 20.52 17.64 4.89
C TYR A 9 21.65 17.35 5.89
N GLU A 10 21.64 16.16 6.52
CA GLU A 10 22.70 15.71 7.39
C GLU A 10 23.87 15.07 6.61
N PRO A 11 25.11 15.32 7.00
CA PRO A 11 26.25 14.66 6.37
C PRO A 11 26.27 13.17 6.75
N HIS A 12 26.20 12.29 5.76
CA HIS A 12 26.30 10.84 5.95
C HIS A 12 27.76 10.37 5.82
N LYS A 13 28.20 9.58 6.79
CA LYS A 13 29.50 8.92 6.71
C LYS A 13 29.39 7.65 5.86
N PHE A 14 30.40 7.42 5.03
CA PHE A 14 30.48 6.16 4.31
C PHE A 14 30.72 5.00 5.29
N GLU A 15 29.80 4.04 5.26
CA GLU A 15 29.88 2.83 6.08
C GLU A 15 29.72 1.59 5.18
N GLY A 16 30.76 0.75 5.11
CA GLY A 16 30.72 -0.48 4.32
C GLY A 16 29.60 -1.45 4.73
N LYS A 17 29.16 -1.40 5.99
CA LYS A 17 28.01 -2.18 6.49
C LYS A 17 26.69 -1.77 5.81
N ASN A 18 26.49 -0.48 5.57
CA ASN A 18 25.29 0.01 4.91
C ASN A 18 25.24 -0.43 3.44
N ILE A 19 26.42 -0.43 2.78
CA ILE A 19 26.54 -0.96 1.41
C ILE A 19 26.18 -2.44 1.37
N ALA A 20 26.76 -3.27 2.28
CA ALA A 20 26.49 -4.71 2.30
C ALA A 20 25.00 -5.01 2.55
N ARG A 21 24.39 -4.37 3.56
CA ARG A 21 22.96 -4.55 3.87
C ARG A 21 22.06 -4.06 2.75
N GLY A 22 22.37 -2.90 2.16
CA GLY A 22 21.61 -2.35 1.05
C GLY A 22 21.66 -3.27 -0.16
N PHE A 23 22.84 -3.80 -0.48
CA PHE A 23 23.03 -4.75 -1.59
C PHE A 23 22.26 -6.07 -1.36
N GLU A 24 22.37 -6.66 -0.17
CA GLU A 24 21.60 -7.85 0.22
C GLU A 24 20.10 -7.62 0.03
N ARG A 25 19.59 -6.46 0.47
CA ARG A 25 18.18 -6.11 0.33
C ARG A 25 17.76 -5.91 -1.12
N ILE A 26 18.60 -5.30 -1.95
CA ILE A 26 18.38 -5.16 -3.39
C ILE A 26 18.26 -6.52 -4.05
N LEU A 27 19.19 -7.44 -3.76
CA LEU A 27 19.14 -8.82 -4.28
C LEU A 27 17.85 -9.53 -3.88
N TRP A 28 17.41 -9.37 -2.63
CA TRP A 28 16.12 -9.90 -2.17
C TRP A 28 14.93 -9.28 -2.90
N GLY A 29 14.98 -7.98 -3.19
CA GLY A 29 13.98 -7.29 -4.00
C GLY A 29 13.89 -7.84 -5.42
N PHE A 30 15.03 -8.01 -6.08
CA PHE A 30 15.10 -8.64 -7.41
C PHE A 30 14.65 -10.09 -7.41
N PHE A 31 14.99 -10.87 -6.39
CA PHE A 31 14.47 -12.24 -6.24
C PHE A 31 12.93 -12.25 -6.20
N LYS A 32 12.33 -11.40 -5.40
CA LYS A 32 10.86 -11.29 -5.33
C LYS A 32 10.26 -10.88 -6.67
N LYS A 33 10.84 -9.89 -7.34
CA LYS A 33 10.34 -9.40 -8.63
C LYS A 33 10.52 -10.45 -9.73
N MET A 34 11.75 -10.89 -9.97
CA MET A 34 12.11 -11.69 -11.14
C MET A 34 11.74 -13.18 -11.00
N ILE A 35 11.80 -13.71 -9.76
CA ILE A 35 11.53 -15.12 -9.53
C ILE A 35 10.08 -15.34 -9.09
N LEU A 36 9.59 -14.61 -8.10
CA LEU A 36 8.25 -14.87 -7.57
C LEU A 36 7.15 -14.18 -8.40
N ALA A 37 7.29 -12.88 -8.70
CA ALA A 37 6.25 -12.13 -9.39
C ALA A 37 6.16 -12.50 -10.87
N ASP A 38 7.29 -12.51 -11.59
CA ASP A 38 7.28 -12.77 -13.04
C ASP A 38 6.88 -14.21 -13.36
N TRP A 39 7.26 -15.19 -12.51
CA TRP A 39 6.77 -16.56 -12.66
C TRP A 39 5.27 -16.70 -12.34
N ALA A 40 4.80 -16.04 -11.28
CA ALA A 40 3.37 -16.04 -10.99
C ALA A 40 2.56 -15.38 -12.12
N ALA A 41 3.09 -14.34 -12.78
CA ALA A 41 2.47 -13.67 -13.91
C ALA A 41 2.15 -14.65 -15.05
N VAL A 42 3.07 -15.56 -15.38
CA VAL A 42 2.87 -16.55 -16.44
C VAL A 42 1.59 -17.38 -16.22
N PHE A 43 1.34 -17.80 -14.96
CA PHE A 43 0.12 -18.57 -14.62
C PHE A 43 -1.11 -17.66 -14.60
N VAL A 44 -0.99 -16.45 -14.10
CA VAL A 44 -2.08 -15.47 -14.04
C VAL A 44 -2.56 -15.14 -15.45
N ASP A 45 -1.64 -14.76 -16.34
CA ASP A 45 -1.93 -14.40 -17.72
C ASP A 45 -2.53 -15.58 -18.49
N ALA A 46 -1.96 -16.80 -18.33
CA ALA A 46 -2.50 -17.99 -18.97
C ALA A 46 -3.97 -18.26 -18.58
N ILE A 47 -4.31 -18.09 -17.29
CA ILE A 47 -5.67 -18.35 -16.78
C ILE A 47 -6.65 -17.24 -17.20
N PHE A 48 -6.26 -15.96 -17.07
CA PHE A 48 -7.18 -14.84 -17.31
C PHE A 48 -7.30 -14.46 -18.78
N ASP A 49 -6.28 -14.70 -19.60
CA ASP A 49 -6.35 -14.46 -21.04
C ASP A 49 -7.12 -15.55 -21.79
N ASN A 50 -7.30 -16.73 -21.18
CA ASN A 50 -8.03 -17.86 -21.78
C ASN A 50 -9.15 -18.37 -20.84
N PRO A 51 -10.16 -17.55 -20.52
CA PRO A 51 -11.20 -17.88 -19.54
C PRO A 51 -12.04 -19.10 -19.94
N ASP A 52 -12.29 -19.32 -21.22
CA ASP A 52 -13.06 -20.45 -21.73
C ASP A 52 -12.34 -21.78 -21.46
N GLN A 53 -11.01 -21.82 -21.55
CA GLN A 53 -10.19 -22.99 -21.35
C GLN A 53 -9.93 -23.29 -19.88
N TYR A 54 -9.74 -22.24 -19.06
CA TYR A 54 -9.24 -22.35 -17.69
C TYR A 54 -10.24 -21.86 -16.63
N SER A 55 -11.55 -21.75 -16.93
CA SER A 55 -12.57 -21.27 -16.00
C SER A 55 -12.58 -22.00 -14.65
N GLY A 56 -12.34 -23.34 -14.65
CA GLY A 56 -12.22 -24.12 -13.44
C GLY A 56 -11.00 -23.81 -12.56
N LEU A 57 -10.01 -23.07 -13.09
CA LEU A 57 -8.77 -22.69 -12.39
C LEU A 57 -8.79 -21.23 -11.91
N ALA A 58 -9.88 -20.50 -12.09
CA ALA A 58 -9.97 -19.08 -11.77
C ALA A 58 -9.55 -18.74 -10.33
N ILE A 59 -9.88 -19.61 -9.35
CA ILE A 59 -9.46 -19.41 -7.96
C ILE A 59 -7.94 -19.47 -7.79
N PHE A 60 -7.26 -20.32 -8.51
CA PHE A 60 -5.79 -20.40 -8.52
C PHE A 60 -5.21 -19.16 -9.20
N GLY A 61 -5.83 -18.66 -10.29
CA GLY A 61 -5.47 -17.40 -10.91
C GLY A 61 -5.49 -16.24 -9.92
N VAL A 62 -6.56 -16.10 -9.11
CA VAL A 62 -6.66 -15.09 -8.06
C VAL A 62 -5.57 -15.25 -6.98
N LEU A 63 -5.29 -16.48 -6.54
CA LEU A 63 -4.24 -16.74 -5.55
C LEU A 63 -2.85 -16.39 -6.10
N PHE A 64 -2.52 -16.82 -7.32
CA PHE A 64 -1.26 -16.47 -7.96
C PHE A 64 -1.14 -14.96 -8.21
N TYR A 65 -2.22 -14.29 -8.65
CA TYR A 65 -2.24 -12.83 -8.78
C TYR A 65 -1.97 -12.13 -7.45
N THR A 66 -2.49 -12.65 -6.34
CA THR A 66 -2.22 -12.11 -5.01
C THR A 66 -0.72 -12.20 -4.66
N VAL A 67 -0.07 -13.33 -4.97
CA VAL A 67 1.38 -13.51 -4.78
C VAL A 67 2.16 -12.60 -5.71
N GLN A 68 1.78 -12.56 -6.99
CA GLN A 68 2.39 -11.68 -8.00
C GLN A 68 2.40 -10.23 -7.57
N LEU A 69 1.23 -9.69 -7.22
CA LEU A 69 1.08 -8.28 -6.81
C LEU A 69 1.92 -7.94 -5.58
N TYR A 70 1.93 -8.85 -4.59
CA TYR A 70 2.74 -8.65 -3.39
C TYR A 70 4.24 -8.72 -3.69
N ALA A 71 4.68 -9.73 -4.41
CA ALA A 71 6.09 -9.95 -4.71
C ALA A 71 6.66 -8.83 -5.59
N ASP A 72 5.89 -8.39 -6.61
CA ASP A 72 6.26 -7.30 -7.51
C ASP A 72 6.45 -5.99 -6.75
N PHE A 73 5.41 -5.58 -6.03
CA PHE A 73 5.43 -4.29 -5.33
C PHE A 73 6.40 -4.29 -4.14
N SER A 74 6.36 -5.31 -3.28
CA SER A 74 7.29 -5.39 -2.14
C SER A 74 8.74 -5.57 -2.60
N GLY A 75 8.96 -6.24 -3.73
CA GLY A 75 10.29 -6.37 -4.35
C GLY A 75 10.84 -5.02 -4.80
N GLY A 76 10.04 -4.23 -5.51
CA GLY A 76 10.41 -2.86 -5.89
C GLY A 76 10.71 -1.98 -4.68
N MET A 77 9.92 -2.08 -3.61
CA MET A 77 10.17 -1.35 -2.36
C MET A 77 11.48 -1.78 -1.67
N ASP A 78 11.82 -3.08 -1.68
CA ASP A 78 13.11 -3.52 -1.13
C ASP A 78 14.30 -2.98 -1.91
N VAL A 79 14.20 -2.87 -3.24
CA VAL A 79 15.24 -2.24 -4.06
C VAL A 79 15.41 -0.77 -3.66
N VAL A 80 14.31 -0.01 -3.55
CA VAL A 80 14.35 1.42 -3.17
C VAL A 80 14.93 1.60 -1.77
N ILE A 81 14.48 0.81 -0.79
CA ILE A 81 14.98 0.89 0.60
C ILE A 81 16.44 0.45 0.66
N GLY A 82 16.82 -0.57 -0.10
CA GLY A 82 18.20 -1.03 -0.19
C GLY A 82 19.14 0.05 -0.72
N ILE A 83 18.75 0.71 -1.81
CA ILE A 83 19.51 1.84 -2.38
C ILE A 83 19.64 2.98 -1.35
N ALA A 84 18.54 3.39 -0.72
CA ALA A 84 18.56 4.44 0.30
C ALA A 84 19.50 4.09 1.46
N SER A 85 19.45 2.84 1.93
CA SER A 85 20.34 2.34 3.00
C SER A 85 21.83 2.45 2.62
N MET A 86 22.19 2.21 1.35
CA MET A 86 23.59 2.36 0.88
C MET A 86 24.10 3.81 1.04
N PHE A 87 23.21 4.78 0.95
CA PHE A 87 23.49 6.21 1.19
C PHE A 87 23.36 6.62 2.66
N GLY A 88 23.07 5.68 3.57
CA GLY A 88 22.85 5.97 4.98
C GLY A 88 21.48 6.60 5.28
N ILE A 89 20.54 6.50 4.34
CA ILE A 89 19.17 7.03 4.49
C ILE A 89 18.24 5.88 4.89
N GLU A 90 17.51 6.06 5.99
CA GLU A 90 16.52 5.10 6.48
C GLU A 90 15.13 5.45 5.95
N LEU A 91 14.55 4.55 5.16
CA LEU A 91 13.18 4.62 4.70
C LEU A 91 12.29 3.68 5.51
N ASP A 92 11.02 4.09 5.67
CA ASP A 92 10.01 3.27 6.34
C ASP A 92 9.64 2.03 5.52
N GLU A 93 9.40 0.91 6.24
CA GLU A 93 8.87 -0.31 5.63
C GLU A 93 7.47 -0.11 5.09
N ASN A 94 7.22 -0.58 3.86
CA ASN A 94 5.89 -0.51 3.24
C ASN A 94 5.06 -1.78 3.43
N PHE A 95 5.69 -2.91 3.76
CA PHE A 95 5.01 -4.20 3.92
C PHE A 95 5.45 -4.90 5.19
N LYS A 96 4.47 -5.37 6.00
CA LYS A 96 4.71 -6.14 7.24
C LYS A 96 3.83 -7.38 7.27
N ARG A 97 4.16 -8.40 6.45
CA ARG A 97 3.44 -9.68 6.39
C ARG A 97 1.90 -9.48 6.26
N PRO A 98 1.40 -8.81 5.21
CA PRO A 98 -0.01 -8.40 5.13
C PRO A 98 -0.99 -9.57 5.13
N PHE A 99 -0.61 -10.73 4.57
CA PHE A 99 -1.49 -11.91 4.52
C PHE A 99 -1.64 -12.65 5.85
N PHE A 100 -0.89 -12.27 6.89
CA PHE A 100 -1.07 -12.74 8.26
C PHE A 100 -1.92 -11.79 9.10
N SER A 101 -2.64 -10.88 8.47
CA SER A 101 -3.57 -9.96 9.16
C SER A 101 -4.80 -10.71 9.68
N ILE A 102 -5.27 -10.29 10.85
CA ILE A 102 -6.45 -10.86 11.52
C ILE A 102 -7.74 -10.10 11.23
N SER A 103 -7.65 -8.98 10.53
CA SER A 103 -8.78 -8.14 10.12
C SER A 103 -8.42 -7.30 8.90
N ILE A 104 -9.44 -6.77 8.21
CA ILE A 104 -9.24 -5.81 7.11
C ILE A 104 -8.49 -4.55 7.58
N THR A 105 -8.76 -4.07 8.79
CA THR A 105 -8.04 -2.93 9.37
C THR A 105 -6.56 -3.26 9.59
N ASP A 106 -6.26 -4.44 10.14
CA ASP A 106 -4.89 -4.92 10.33
C ASP A 106 -4.16 -5.10 8.99
N PHE A 107 -4.87 -5.59 7.95
CA PHE A 107 -4.33 -5.69 6.60
C PHE A 107 -3.81 -4.33 6.09
N TRP A 108 -4.63 -3.27 6.17
CA TRP A 108 -4.23 -1.94 5.72
C TRP A 108 -3.12 -1.29 6.57
N HIS A 109 -2.89 -1.75 7.79
CA HIS A 109 -1.73 -1.36 8.60
C HIS A 109 -0.44 -2.08 8.21
N ARG A 110 -0.53 -3.11 7.36
CA ARG A 110 0.59 -3.95 6.91
C ARG A 110 0.88 -3.86 5.42
N TRP A 111 -0.09 -3.35 4.64
CA TRP A 111 0.00 -3.16 3.19
C TRP A 111 0.19 -1.70 2.83
N HIS A 112 1.23 -1.41 2.04
CA HIS A 112 1.55 -0.04 1.55
C HIS A 112 1.48 1.03 2.65
N ILE A 113 2.18 0.78 3.74
CA ILE A 113 2.07 1.49 5.02
C ILE A 113 2.28 3.00 4.87
N THR A 114 3.28 3.41 4.07
CA THR A 114 3.59 4.84 3.89
C THR A 114 2.47 5.58 3.15
N LEU A 115 1.88 4.98 2.11
CA LEU A 115 0.71 5.55 1.44
C LEU A 115 -0.49 5.63 2.39
N GLY A 116 -0.77 4.57 3.15
CA GLY A 116 -1.85 4.56 4.13
C GLY A 116 -1.69 5.67 5.17
N THR A 117 -0.48 5.87 5.69
CA THR A 117 -0.16 6.96 6.62
C THR A 117 -0.35 8.32 5.96
N TRP A 118 0.16 8.51 4.75
CA TRP A 118 0.01 9.76 4.01
C TRP A 118 -1.47 10.10 3.74
N MET A 119 -2.24 9.14 3.25
CA MET A 119 -3.67 9.32 3.00
C MET A 119 -4.46 9.65 4.28
N LYS A 120 -4.08 9.04 5.39
CA LYS A 120 -4.68 9.32 6.69
C LYS A 120 -4.40 10.76 7.13
N ASP A 121 -3.15 11.22 7.02
CA ASP A 121 -2.74 12.52 7.53
C ASP A 121 -3.18 13.68 6.62
N TYR A 122 -3.11 13.50 5.30
CA TYR A 122 -3.35 14.56 4.33
C TYR A 122 -4.74 14.54 3.66
N VAL A 123 -5.45 13.43 3.74
CA VAL A 123 -6.81 13.32 3.17
C VAL A 123 -7.84 13.04 4.26
N PHE A 124 -7.72 11.93 4.99
CA PHE A 124 -8.73 11.50 5.94
C PHE A 124 -8.95 12.52 7.07
N TYR A 125 -7.90 12.93 7.77
CA TYR A 125 -8.04 13.89 8.87
C TYR A 125 -8.54 15.26 8.42
N PRO A 126 -8.00 15.91 7.38
CA PRO A 126 -8.54 17.18 6.88
C PRO A 126 -10.01 17.10 6.49
N VAL A 127 -10.42 16.02 5.85
CA VAL A 127 -11.82 15.79 5.47
C VAL A 127 -12.70 15.62 6.70
N THR A 128 -12.32 14.74 7.64
CA THR A 128 -13.14 14.45 8.84
C THR A 128 -13.26 15.64 9.77
N LEU A 129 -12.23 16.47 9.86
CA LEU A 129 -12.19 17.67 10.71
C LEU A 129 -12.85 18.91 10.04
N SER A 130 -13.26 18.79 8.78
CA SER A 130 -13.88 19.90 8.06
C SER A 130 -15.24 20.30 8.63
N LYS A 131 -15.59 21.59 8.52
CA LYS A 131 -16.87 22.14 9.02
C LYS A 131 -18.09 21.47 8.35
N TRP A 132 -17.98 21.12 7.06
CA TRP A 132 -19.08 20.46 6.33
C TRP A 132 -19.27 19.02 6.81
N MET A 133 -18.20 18.28 7.09
CA MET A 133 -18.30 16.93 7.64
C MET A 133 -18.90 16.94 9.04
N GLY A 134 -18.57 17.96 9.86
CA GLY A 134 -19.24 18.18 11.15
C GLY A 134 -20.74 18.43 11.04
N LYS A 135 -21.19 19.23 10.02
CA LYS A 135 -22.61 19.44 9.73
C LYS A 135 -23.28 18.14 9.25
N PHE A 136 -22.63 17.41 8.37
CA PHE A 136 -23.09 16.10 7.88
C PHE A 136 -23.29 15.09 9.03
N GLY A 137 -22.34 15.03 9.96
CA GLY A 137 -22.47 14.17 11.14
C GLY A 137 -23.62 14.57 12.08
N LYS A 138 -23.88 15.88 12.24
CA LYS A 138 -25.05 16.37 13.00
C LYS A 138 -26.36 16.00 12.32
N TRP A 139 -26.44 16.18 11.01
CA TRP A 139 -27.60 15.75 10.21
C TRP A 139 -27.82 14.24 10.30
N GLY A 140 -26.77 13.44 10.12
CA GLY A 140 -26.84 11.99 10.23
C GLY A 140 -27.31 11.50 11.60
N LYS A 141 -26.89 12.17 12.70
CA LYS A 141 -27.39 11.87 14.06
C LYS A 141 -28.88 12.15 14.22
N LYS A 142 -29.38 13.22 13.57
CA LYS A 142 -30.80 13.60 13.61
C LYS A 142 -31.67 12.61 12.83
N VAL A 143 -31.19 12.12 11.67
CA VAL A 143 -32.00 11.26 10.76
C VAL A 143 -31.86 9.78 11.13
N PHE A 144 -30.64 9.30 11.41
CA PHE A 144 -30.32 7.88 11.58
C PHE A 144 -29.94 7.49 13.02
N GLY A 145 -30.06 8.44 13.95
CA GLY A 145 -29.69 8.22 15.36
C GLY A 145 -28.18 8.35 15.65
N LYS A 146 -27.85 8.35 16.97
CA LYS A 146 -26.49 8.68 17.44
C LYS A 146 -25.39 7.75 16.92
N LYS A 147 -25.66 6.43 16.85
CA LYS A 147 -24.65 5.44 16.43
C LYS A 147 -24.30 5.61 14.94
N THR A 148 -25.28 5.53 14.08
CA THR A 148 -25.14 5.67 12.63
C THR A 148 -24.62 7.04 12.25
N GLY A 149 -25.12 8.12 12.87
CA GLY A 149 -24.66 9.47 12.58
C GLY A 149 -23.23 9.78 13.01
N ARG A 150 -22.60 8.96 13.85
CA ARG A 150 -21.13 9.01 14.11
C ARG A 150 -20.33 8.26 13.06
N THR A 151 -20.88 7.18 12.54
CA THR A 151 -20.19 6.31 11.57
C THR A 151 -20.23 6.87 10.15
N LEU A 152 -21.34 7.52 9.76
CA LEU A 152 -21.50 8.06 8.40
C LEU A 152 -20.39 9.00 7.93
N PRO A 153 -19.92 9.99 8.72
CA PRO A 153 -18.79 10.85 8.33
C PRO A 153 -17.49 10.05 8.12
N ILE A 154 -17.25 9.03 8.93
CA ILE A 154 -16.07 8.17 8.82
C ILE A 154 -16.14 7.35 7.53
N CYS A 155 -17.29 6.76 7.23
CA CYS A 155 -17.50 6.01 5.98
C CYS A 155 -17.30 6.92 4.75
N LEU A 156 -17.86 8.12 4.76
CA LEU A 156 -17.72 9.07 3.66
C LEU A 156 -16.25 9.51 3.49
N ALA A 157 -15.55 9.78 4.59
CA ALA A 157 -14.12 10.11 4.53
C ALA A 157 -13.29 8.96 3.95
N ASN A 158 -13.58 7.71 4.33
CA ASN A 158 -12.92 6.54 3.75
C ASN A 158 -13.23 6.40 2.25
N LEU A 159 -14.48 6.62 1.81
CA LEU A 159 -14.81 6.62 0.39
C LEU A 159 -14.03 7.66 -0.39
N ILE A 160 -13.85 8.86 0.16
CA ILE A 160 -13.01 9.91 -0.44
C ILE A 160 -11.56 9.46 -0.51
N VAL A 161 -11.02 8.85 0.54
CA VAL A 161 -9.65 8.29 0.53
C VAL A 161 -9.50 7.26 -0.58
N PHE A 162 -10.39 6.28 -0.68
CA PHE A 162 -10.32 5.25 -1.72
C PHE A 162 -10.49 5.82 -3.13
N PHE A 163 -11.35 6.84 -3.29
CA PHE A 163 -11.47 7.55 -4.55
C PHE A 163 -10.16 8.25 -4.95
N VAL A 164 -9.52 8.97 -4.01
CA VAL A 164 -8.23 9.64 -4.25
C VAL A 164 -7.14 8.62 -4.58
N VAL A 165 -7.09 7.49 -3.86
CA VAL A 165 -6.18 6.39 -4.15
C VAL A 165 -6.42 5.82 -5.55
N GLY A 166 -7.68 5.62 -5.94
CA GLY A 166 -8.03 5.14 -7.28
C GLY A 166 -7.57 6.09 -8.38
N VAL A 167 -7.78 7.40 -8.22
CA VAL A 167 -7.30 8.41 -9.17
C VAL A 167 -5.77 8.42 -9.22
N TRP A 168 -5.10 8.28 -8.09
CA TRP A 168 -3.64 8.23 -8.02
C TRP A 168 -3.05 7.00 -8.72
N HIS A 169 -3.70 5.83 -8.61
CA HIS A 169 -3.27 4.61 -9.31
C HIS A 169 -3.50 4.66 -10.83
N GLY A 170 -4.39 5.49 -11.32
CA GLY A 170 -4.66 5.69 -12.73
C GLY A 170 -6.08 6.14 -13.00
N ALA A 171 -6.25 7.29 -13.61
CA ALA A 171 -7.56 7.89 -13.92
C ALA A 171 -8.18 7.33 -15.22
N ALA A 172 -7.75 6.18 -15.71
CA ALA A 172 -8.30 5.56 -16.91
C ALA A 172 -9.41 4.55 -16.55
N TRP A 173 -10.50 4.61 -17.30
CA TRP A 173 -11.50 3.55 -17.32
C TRP A 173 -10.96 2.40 -18.16
N LYS A 174 -10.62 1.30 -17.53
CA LYS A 174 -10.21 0.04 -18.18
C LYS A 174 -11.23 -1.03 -17.86
#